data_165d23802134eab6f47d6cb96b316753
#
_entry.id   165d23802134eab6f47d6cb96b316753
#
_cell.length_a   1.000
_cell.length_b   1.000
_cell.length_c   1.000
_cell.angle_alpha   90.00
_cell.angle_beta   90.00
_cell.angle_gamma   90.00
#
_symmetry.space_group_name_H-M   'P 1'
#
loop_
_entity.id
_entity.type
_entity.pdbx_description
1 polymer ?
#
loop_
_entity_poly.entity_id
_entity_poly.type
_entity_poly.pdbx_seq_one_letter_code
_entity_poly.pdbx_strand_id
1 'polypeptide(L)'
;MNIVFVEPSFPANQRRFALALASVGANVIGVGETDEWSLDEELRSALTGYYRVSSVTNLREMTDAVRWAQSRCWVDRLEATVEAHTMVAAQVREACGIPGTSVRATWLCRDKPSMKEALRQAGVPTAASTAADHADEIWAFAKEIGYPLILKPRAGA
;
A
#
# COMPACT_ATOMS: atom_id res chain seq x y z
N MET A 1 18.75 -0.80 9.80
CA MET A 1 17.59 -0.03 9.26
C MET A 1 16.34 -0.47 9.99
N ASN A 2 15.54 0.46 10.48
CA ASN A 2 14.30 0.17 11.21
C ASN A 2 13.11 0.35 10.24
N ILE A 3 12.35 -0.70 10.06
CA ILE A 3 11.23 -0.75 9.10
C ILE A 3 9.95 -1.07 9.85
N VAL A 4 8.94 -0.21 9.72
CA VAL A 4 7.57 -0.56 10.09
C VAL A 4 6.95 -1.30 8.91
N PHE A 5 6.50 -2.55 9.13
CA PHE A 5 5.88 -3.38 8.11
C PHE A 5 4.41 -3.63 8.44
N VAL A 6 3.53 -3.23 7.50
CA VAL A 6 2.09 -3.28 7.69
C VAL A 6 1.56 -4.68 7.39
N GLU A 7 0.79 -5.22 8.31
CA GLU A 7 0.11 -6.52 8.25
C GLU A 7 1.04 -7.69 7.89
N PRO A 8 2.02 -8.01 8.76
CA PRO A 8 3.00 -9.04 8.46
C PRO A 8 2.43 -10.47 8.45
N SER A 9 1.20 -10.68 8.96
CA SER A 9 0.59 -12.00 9.10
C SER A 9 -0.40 -12.33 7.99
N PHE A 10 -0.99 -11.33 7.33
CA PHE A 10 -2.05 -11.55 6.34
C PHE A 10 -1.92 -10.61 5.12
N PRO A 11 -2.14 -11.12 3.90
CA PRO A 11 -2.25 -12.54 3.51
C PRO A 11 -1.02 -13.37 3.88
N ALA A 12 -1.14 -14.70 3.90
CA ALA A 12 -0.12 -15.62 4.40
C ALA A 12 1.30 -15.45 3.80
N ASN A 13 1.40 -14.87 2.60
CA ASN A 13 2.70 -14.57 1.97
C ASN A 13 3.41 -13.35 2.61
N GLN A 14 2.71 -12.49 3.36
CA GLN A 14 3.29 -11.30 3.98
C GLN A 14 4.38 -11.63 5.00
N ARG A 15 4.22 -12.74 5.72
CA ARG A 15 5.26 -13.21 6.64
C ARG A 15 6.62 -13.39 5.98
N ARG A 16 6.65 -13.81 4.70
CA ARG A 16 7.90 -14.02 3.95
C ARG A 16 8.66 -12.71 3.72
N PHE A 17 7.96 -11.61 3.51
CA PHE A 17 8.59 -10.28 3.39
C PHE A 17 9.20 -9.86 4.73
N ALA A 18 8.47 -10.01 5.83
CA ALA A 18 8.99 -9.69 7.16
C ALA A 18 10.23 -10.54 7.52
N LEU A 19 10.18 -11.85 7.27
CA LEU A 19 11.30 -12.75 7.47
C LEU A 19 12.51 -12.40 6.59
N ALA A 20 12.28 -12.08 5.33
CA ALA A 20 13.34 -11.68 4.40
C ALA A 20 14.00 -10.37 4.83
N LEU A 21 13.22 -9.37 5.26
CA LEU A 21 13.76 -8.12 5.80
C LEU A 21 14.62 -8.38 7.05
N ALA A 22 14.16 -9.20 7.97
CA ALA A 22 14.92 -9.56 9.15
C ALA A 22 16.22 -10.32 8.78
N SER A 23 16.18 -11.22 7.80
CA SER A 23 17.35 -12.01 7.36
C SER A 23 18.48 -11.18 6.77
N VAL A 24 18.18 -9.99 6.24
CA VAL A 24 19.19 -9.03 5.75
C VAL A 24 19.60 -7.98 6.80
N GLY A 25 19.23 -8.20 8.06
CA GLY A 25 19.63 -7.36 9.19
C GLY A 25 18.78 -6.11 9.42
N ALA A 26 17.58 -6.06 8.86
CA ALA A 26 16.64 -5.00 9.21
C ALA A 26 15.96 -5.30 10.56
N ASN A 27 15.75 -4.26 11.37
CA ASN A 27 14.86 -4.31 12.52
C ASN A 27 13.43 -4.12 12.03
N VAL A 28 12.62 -5.17 12.07
CA VAL A 28 11.24 -5.15 11.55
C VAL A 28 10.25 -4.97 12.69
N ILE A 29 9.49 -3.89 12.64
CA ILE A 29 8.40 -3.61 13.58
C ILE A 29 7.09 -3.89 12.86
N GLY A 30 6.35 -4.90 13.30
CA GLY A 30 5.05 -5.24 12.72
C GLY A 30 3.94 -4.31 13.23
N VAL A 31 3.05 -3.90 12.33
CA VAL A 31 1.76 -3.29 12.69
C VAL A 31 0.66 -4.06 11.99
N GLY A 32 -0.27 -4.65 12.73
CA GLY A 32 -1.30 -5.52 12.16
C GLY A 32 -2.54 -5.69 13.02
N GLU A 33 -3.54 -6.37 12.50
CA GLU A 33 -4.83 -6.59 13.16
C GLU A 33 -4.84 -7.83 14.06
N THR A 34 -3.94 -8.78 13.81
CA THR A 34 -3.79 -10.02 14.57
C THR A 34 -3.21 -9.77 15.96
N ASP A 35 -3.64 -10.49 16.96
CA ASP A 35 -2.99 -10.47 18.27
C ASP A 35 -1.55 -11.01 18.17
N GLU A 36 -0.59 -10.32 18.81
CA GLU A 36 0.82 -10.72 18.80
C GLU A 36 1.04 -12.17 19.19
N TRP A 37 0.29 -12.66 20.18
CA TRP A 37 0.38 -14.04 20.66
C TRP A 37 -0.22 -15.07 19.70
N SER A 38 -0.99 -14.63 18.72
CA SER A 38 -1.56 -15.47 17.66
C SER A 38 -0.69 -15.51 16.41
N LEU A 39 0.38 -14.70 16.35
CA LEU A 39 1.38 -14.78 15.28
C LEU A 39 2.14 -16.10 15.38
N ASP A 40 2.49 -16.67 14.25
CA ASP A 40 3.36 -17.85 14.25
C ASP A 40 4.73 -17.51 14.87
N GLU A 41 5.34 -18.50 15.50
CA GLU A 41 6.55 -18.31 16.31
C GLU A 41 7.74 -17.79 15.47
N GLU A 42 7.88 -18.26 14.24
CA GLU A 42 8.94 -17.82 13.33
C GLU A 42 8.78 -16.33 13.00
N LEU A 43 7.57 -15.90 12.63
CA LEU A 43 7.28 -14.48 12.36
C LEU A 43 7.51 -13.64 13.61
N ARG A 44 6.94 -14.05 14.75
CA ARG A 44 7.08 -13.30 16.01
C ARG A 44 8.55 -13.13 16.42
N SER A 45 9.37 -14.16 16.23
CA SER A 45 10.81 -14.13 16.55
C SER A 45 11.61 -13.21 15.61
N ALA A 46 11.14 -12.99 14.40
CA ALA A 46 11.76 -12.10 13.42
C ALA A 46 11.40 -10.62 13.60
N LEU A 47 10.33 -10.34 14.35
CA LEU A 47 9.92 -8.97 14.63
C LEU A 47 10.66 -8.44 15.87
N THR A 48 11.17 -7.22 15.77
CA THR A 48 11.80 -6.51 16.92
C THR A 48 10.77 -5.77 17.78
N GLY A 49 9.52 -5.71 17.33
CA GLY A 49 8.37 -5.16 18.04
C GLY A 49 7.09 -5.36 17.22
N TYR A 50 5.97 -5.28 17.91
CA TYR A 50 4.65 -5.40 17.28
C TYR A 50 3.67 -4.43 17.93
N TYR A 51 2.82 -3.83 17.11
CA TYR A 51 1.73 -2.99 17.56
C TYR A 51 0.42 -3.44 16.91
N ARG A 52 -0.55 -3.84 17.72
CA ARG A 52 -1.86 -4.22 17.24
C ARG A 52 -2.74 -3.00 17.01
N VAL A 53 -3.43 -2.98 15.88
CA VAL A 53 -4.48 -2.02 15.53
C VAL A 53 -5.80 -2.76 15.30
N SER A 54 -6.91 -2.06 15.36
CA SER A 54 -8.22 -2.66 15.00
C SER A 54 -8.39 -2.75 13.48
N SER A 55 -7.79 -1.81 12.73
CA SER A 55 -7.72 -1.86 11.28
C SER A 55 -6.48 -1.14 10.74
N VAL A 56 -5.74 -1.82 9.89
CA VAL A 56 -4.59 -1.24 9.15
C VAL A 56 -5.01 -0.23 8.07
N THR A 57 -6.31 -0.11 7.80
CA THR A 57 -6.87 0.93 6.94
C THR A 57 -7.37 2.15 7.73
N ASN A 58 -7.32 2.12 9.05
CA ASN A 58 -7.64 3.25 9.90
C ASN A 58 -6.42 4.18 10.03
N LEU A 59 -6.49 5.34 9.37
CA LEU A 59 -5.38 6.31 9.33
C LEU A 59 -4.91 6.75 10.72
N ARG A 60 -5.85 6.97 11.64
CA ARG A 60 -5.53 7.43 13.01
C ARG A 60 -4.74 6.37 13.77
N GLU A 61 -5.27 5.14 13.81
CA GLU A 61 -4.62 4.02 14.52
C GLU A 61 -3.25 3.71 13.93
N MET A 62 -3.13 3.72 12.61
CA MET A 62 -1.84 3.52 11.93
C MET A 62 -0.85 4.64 12.24
N THR A 63 -1.32 5.90 12.31
CA THR A 63 -0.46 7.02 12.71
C THR A 63 0.02 6.86 14.15
N ASP A 64 -0.87 6.47 15.06
CA ASP A 64 -0.53 6.24 16.47
C ASP A 64 0.46 5.09 16.63
N ALA A 65 0.28 3.99 15.88
CA ALA A 65 1.20 2.85 15.86
C ALA A 65 2.60 3.25 15.37
N VAL A 66 2.68 4.05 14.31
CA VAL A 66 3.98 4.52 13.77
C VAL A 66 4.65 5.49 14.74
N ARG A 67 3.92 6.40 15.36
CA ARG A 67 4.45 7.28 16.40
C ARG A 67 4.94 6.52 17.64
N TRP A 68 4.26 5.45 18.00
CA TRP A 68 4.73 4.54 19.04
C TRP A 68 6.08 3.91 18.64
N ALA A 69 6.26 3.48 17.41
CA ALA A 69 7.55 2.99 16.92
C ALA A 69 8.62 4.10 16.95
N GLN A 70 8.29 5.31 16.47
CA GLN A 70 9.20 6.47 16.49
C GLN A 70 9.59 6.93 17.92
N SER A 71 8.78 6.66 18.93
CA SER A 71 9.15 6.93 20.31
C SER A 71 10.23 6.01 20.87
N ARG A 72 10.53 4.91 20.16
CA ARG A 72 11.50 3.87 20.56
C ARG A 72 12.75 3.84 19.69
N CYS A 73 12.61 4.19 18.42
CA CYS A 73 13.73 4.21 17.49
C CYS A 73 13.45 5.16 16.31
N TRP A 74 14.50 5.54 15.60
CA TRP A 74 14.33 6.17 14.29
C TRP A 74 13.72 5.19 13.31
N VAL A 75 12.62 5.56 12.66
CA VAL A 75 11.95 4.74 11.64
C VAL A 75 12.42 5.20 10.27
N ASP A 76 13.16 4.34 9.58
CA ASP A 76 13.71 4.63 8.25
C ASP A 76 12.67 4.46 7.14
N ARG A 77 11.77 3.47 7.29
CA ARG A 77 10.75 3.12 6.29
C ARG A 77 9.45 2.66 6.95
N LEU A 78 8.35 2.92 6.25
CA LEU A 78 7.04 2.32 6.50
C LEU A 78 6.59 1.65 5.20
N GLU A 79 6.43 0.33 5.21
CA GLU A 79 6.14 -0.43 4.01
C GLU A 79 4.84 -1.24 4.12
N ALA A 80 4.06 -1.20 3.03
CA ALA A 80 2.84 -1.96 2.85
C ALA A 80 2.85 -2.56 1.44
N THR A 81 2.71 -3.87 1.34
CA THR A 81 2.76 -4.61 0.06
C THR A 81 1.38 -5.04 -0.42
N VAL A 82 0.36 -4.95 0.42
CA VAL A 82 -1.05 -5.18 0.04
C VAL A 82 -1.64 -3.87 -0.46
N GLU A 83 -2.22 -3.89 -1.66
CA GLU A 83 -2.73 -2.68 -2.34
C GLU A 83 -3.72 -1.89 -1.47
N ALA A 84 -4.62 -2.58 -0.74
CA ALA A 84 -5.60 -1.94 0.13
C ALA A 84 -4.95 -1.06 1.22
N HIS A 85 -3.73 -1.37 1.64
CA HIS A 85 -3.03 -0.68 2.73
C HIS A 85 -2.15 0.48 2.24
N THR A 86 -1.83 0.54 0.94
CA THR A 86 -0.82 1.46 0.40
C THR A 86 -1.17 2.93 0.58
N MET A 87 -2.46 3.31 0.45
CA MET A 87 -2.89 4.70 0.62
C MET A 87 -2.71 5.18 2.06
N VAL A 88 -3.16 4.38 3.02
CA VAL A 88 -2.99 4.71 4.45
C VAL A 88 -1.50 4.76 4.80
N ALA A 89 -0.70 3.81 4.33
CA ALA A 89 0.75 3.84 4.54
C ALA A 89 1.40 5.11 3.96
N ALA A 90 0.99 5.57 2.78
CA ALA A 90 1.49 6.81 2.20
C ALA A 90 1.10 8.04 3.04
N GLN A 91 -0.15 8.13 3.49
CA GLN A 91 -0.63 9.21 4.35
C GLN A 91 0.10 9.25 5.70
N VAL A 92 0.34 8.08 6.30
CA VAL A 92 1.09 7.97 7.55
C VAL A 92 2.56 8.35 7.35
N ARG A 93 3.20 7.95 6.23
CA ARG A 93 4.57 8.41 5.90
C ARG A 93 4.67 9.93 5.89
N GLU A 94 3.76 10.61 5.19
CA GLU A 94 3.75 12.08 5.15
C GLU A 94 3.48 12.69 6.53
N ALA A 95 2.51 12.15 7.29
CA ALA A 95 2.16 12.66 8.62
C ALA A 95 3.27 12.45 9.67
N CYS A 96 4.12 11.43 9.48
CA CYS A 96 5.19 11.05 10.41
C CYS A 96 6.60 11.42 9.91
N GLY A 97 6.72 12.09 8.76
CA GLY A 97 8.00 12.50 8.20
C GLY A 97 8.89 11.33 7.76
N ILE A 98 8.31 10.20 7.37
CA ILE A 98 9.04 9.01 6.91
C ILE A 98 9.20 9.07 5.39
N PRO A 99 10.41 8.92 4.85
CA PRO A 99 10.63 8.95 3.40
C PRO A 99 10.01 7.73 2.71
N GLY A 100 9.50 7.95 1.49
CA GLY A 100 8.91 6.89 0.67
C GLY A 100 7.96 7.44 -0.39
N THR A 101 7.16 6.56 -0.99
CA THR A 101 6.19 6.93 -2.02
C THR A 101 5.14 7.88 -1.44
N SER A 102 4.97 9.05 -2.06
CA SER A 102 4.02 10.09 -1.62
C SER A 102 2.57 9.65 -1.80
N VAL A 103 1.65 10.32 -1.09
CA VAL A 103 0.19 10.14 -1.25
C VAL A 103 -0.21 10.33 -2.71
N ARG A 104 0.29 11.38 -3.37
CA ARG A 104 0.00 11.64 -4.80
C ARG A 104 0.45 10.49 -5.70
N ALA A 105 1.68 10.02 -5.55
CA ALA A 105 2.20 8.93 -6.37
C ALA A 105 1.43 7.62 -6.12
N THR A 106 1.15 7.32 -4.86
CA THR A 106 0.35 6.14 -4.49
C THR A 106 -1.06 6.20 -5.08
N TRP A 107 -1.70 7.37 -5.02
CA TRP A 107 -3.03 7.57 -5.63
C TRP A 107 -2.99 7.37 -7.15
N LEU A 108 -2.02 7.97 -7.84
CA LEU A 108 -1.85 7.78 -9.29
C LEU A 108 -1.63 6.30 -9.67
N CYS A 109 -0.90 5.54 -8.85
CA CYS A 109 -0.71 4.10 -9.10
C CYS A 109 -2.01 3.29 -8.95
N ARG A 110 -3.00 3.78 -8.21
CA ARG A 110 -4.27 3.10 -7.95
C ARG A 110 -5.41 3.57 -8.84
N ASP A 111 -5.51 4.86 -9.10
CA ASP A 111 -6.55 5.45 -9.95
C ASP A 111 -6.13 5.42 -11.42
N LYS A 112 -6.60 4.41 -12.14
CA LYS A 112 -6.18 4.15 -13.52
C LYS A 112 -6.46 5.30 -14.50
N PRO A 113 -7.62 6.01 -14.44
CA PRO A 113 -7.86 7.17 -15.29
C PRO A 113 -6.86 8.30 -15.03
N SER A 114 -6.65 8.65 -13.77
CA SER A 114 -5.74 9.73 -13.39
C SER A 114 -4.28 9.39 -13.68
N MET A 115 -3.88 8.13 -13.50
CA MET A 115 -2.55 7.66 -13.91
C MET A 115 -2.32 7.89 -15.40
N LYS A 116 -3.26 7.47 -16.24
CA LYS A 116 -3.12 7.62 -17.71
C LYS A 116 -3.12 9.08 -18.14
N GLU A 117 -3.91 9.93 -17.49
CA GLU A 117 -3.91 11.35 -17.75
C GLU A 117 -2.56 11.99 -17.37
N ALA A 118 -2.02 11.67 -16.20
CA ALA A 118 -0.70 12.14 -15.78
C ALA A 118 0.41 11.69 -16.74
N LEU A 119 0.35 10.46 -17.24
CA LEU A 119 1.30 9.94 -18.24
C LEU A 119 1.19 10.69 -19.57
N ARG A 120 -0.03 10.95 -20.07
CA ARG A 120 -0.24 11.73 -21.30
C ARG A 120 0.31 13.15 -21.16
N GLN A 121 0.05 13.82 -20.05
CA GLN A 121 0.59 15.15 -19.75
C GLN A 121 2.12 15.17 -19.70
N ALA A 122 2.73 14.06 -19.28
CA ALA A 122 4.19 13.88 -19.29
C ALA A 122 4.75 13.43 -20.65
N GLY A 123 3.93 13.34 -21.71
CA GLY A 123 4.36 12.90 -23.04
C GLY A 123 4.64 11.38 -23.14
N VAL A 124 4.22 10.59 -22.15
CA VAL A 124 4.39 9.13 -22.17
C VAL A 124 3.22 8.50 -22.92
N PRO A 125 3.47 7.72 -23.99
CA PRO A 125 2.43 7.05 -24.76
C PRO A 125 1.62 6.09 -23.88
N THR A 126 0.29 6.18 -23.96
CA THR A 126 -0.62 5.26 -23.26
C THR A 126 -1.68 4.76 -24.22
N ALA A 127 -2.16 3.52 -23.98
CA ALA A 127 -3.32 3.01 -24.69
C ALA A 127 -4.52 3.94 -24.46
N ALA A 128 -5.37 4.08 -25.49
CA ALA A 128 -6.64 4.81 -25.38
C ALA A 128 -7.44 4.27 -24.19
N SER A 129 -8.08 5.16 -23.46
CA SER A 129 -8.84 4.80 -22.26
C SER A 129 -9.79 5.91 -21.88
N THR A 130 -10.93 5.53 -21.33
CA THR A 130 -11.90 6.42 -20.71
C THR A 130 -12.30 5.90 -19.34
N ALA A 131 -12.74 6.80 -18.45
CA ALA A 131 -13.53 6.42 -17.30
C ALA A 131 -15.00 6.34 -17.77
N ALA A 132 -15.75 5.39 -17.25
CA ALA A 132 -17.17 5.24 -17.55
C ALA A 132 -17.93 4.88 -16.27
N ASP A 133 -18.98 5.63 -16.00
CA ASP A 133 -19.90 5.39 -14.90
C ASP A 133 -21.18 4.69 -15.39
N HIS A 134 -21.46 4.76 -16.70
CA HIS A 134 -22.63 4.17 -17.33
C HIS A 134 -22.28 3.39 -18.61
N ALA A 135 -23.12 2.39 -18.94
CA ALA A 135 -22.91 1.53 -20.10
C ALA A 135 -22.83 2.29 -21.44
N ASP A 136 -23.61 3.35 -21.60
CA ASP A 136 -23.63 4.14 -22.82
C ASP A 136 -22.28 4.80 -23.14
N GLU A 137 -21.53 5.19 -22.10
CA GLU A 137 -20.17 5.74 -22.25
C GLU A 137 -19.19 4.67 -22.76
N ILE A 138 -19.38 3.41 -22.30
CA ILE A 138 -18.60 2.28 -22.79
C ILE A 138 -18.89 2.02 -24.26
N TRP A 139 -20.16 2.05 -24.66
CA TRP A 139 -20.56 1.86 -26.05
C TRP A 139 -20.09 3.00 -26.95
N ALA A 140 -20.12 4.23 -26.45
CA ALA A 140 -19.58 5.38 -27.20
C ALA A 140 -18.08 5.22 -27.45
N PHE A 141 -17.33 4.87 -26.41
CA PHE A 141 -15.89 4.61 -26.51
C PHE A 141 -15.58 3.42 -27.44
N ALA A 142 -16.39 2.36 -27.37
CA ALA A 142 -16.24 1.20 -28.27
C ALA A 142 -16.42 1.55 -29.75
N LYS A 143 -17.35 2.45 -30.07
CA LYS A 143 -17.57 2.95 -31.44
C LYS A 143 -16.39 3.79 -31.94
N GLU A 144 -15.76 4.56 -31.08
CA GLU A 144 -14.62 5.42 -31.43
C GLU A 144 -13.33 4.60 -31.64
N ILE A 145 -13.02 3.68 -30.73
CA ILE A 145 -11.72 3.00 -30.67
C ILE A 145 -11.75 1.61 -31.31
N GLY A 146 -12.92 0.94 -31.34
CA GLY A 146 -13.06 -0.44 -31.81
C GLY A 146 -12.79 -1.48 -30.73
N TYR A 147 -12.73 -2.73 -31.17
CA TYR A 147 -12.50 -3.90 -30.29
C TYR A 147 -11.15 -4.54 -30.56
N PRO A 148 -10.54 -5.31 -29.60
CA PRO A 148 -11.08 -5.64 -28.26
C PRO A 148 -10.96 -4.51 -27.23
N LEU A 149 -11.87 -4.49 -26.25
CA LEU A 149 -11.83 -3.60 -25.09
C LEU A 149 -11.63 -4.38 -23.79
N ILE A 150 -10.96 -3.77 -22.83
CA ILE A 150 -10.79 -4.32 -21.48
C ILE A 150 -11.49 -3.39 -20.48
N LEU A 151 -12.45 -3.94 -19.75
CA LEU A 151 -13.08 -3.26 -18.62
C LEU A 151 -12.33 -3.62 -17.33
N LYS A 152 -12.04 -2.61 -16.52
CA LYS A 152 -11.34 -2.79 -15.23
C LYS A 152 -11.97 -1.92 -14.17
N PRO A 153 -11.98 -2.34 -12.89
CA PRO A 153 -12.30 -1.44 -11.80
C PRO A 153 -11.38 -0.21 -11.83
N ARG A 154 -11.92 0.95 -11.46
CA ARG A 154 -11.16 2.20 -11.40
C ARG A 154 -9.98 2.08 -10.46
N ALA A 155 -10.21 1.55 -9.26
CA ALA A 155 -9.21 1.26 -8.24
C ALA A 155 -9.32 -0.20 -7.80
N GLY A 156 -8.22 -0.77 -7.33
CA GLY A 156 -8.13 -2.18 -6.93
C GLY A 156 -7.51 -3.05 -8.01
N ALA A 157 -7.09 -4.24 -7.60
CA ALA A 157 -6.51 -5.29 -8.43
C ALA A 157 -7.57 -6.33 -8.77
#